data_54a4e9d30e128f320fe3f549d2c0e562
#
_entry.id   54a4e9d30e128f320fe3f549d2c0e562
#
_cell.length_a   1.000
_cell.length_b   1.000
_cell.length_c   1.000
_cell.angle_alpha   90.00
_cell.angle_beta   90.00
_cell.angle_gamma   90.00
#
_symmetry.space_group_name_H-M   'P 1'
#
loop_
_entity.id
_entity.type
_entity.pdbx_description
1 polymer ?
#
loop_
_entity_poly.entity_id
_entity_poly.type
_entity_poly.pdbx_seq_one_letter_code
_entity_poly.pdbx_strand_id
1 'polypeptide(L)'
;MTLYDRILVPTDGSAEGERAVAHALDLAAVHGAAVHAIHVVDSARYAGMPMEASWEGVGELLRGDADEAVDAVEGLAAGTDVDVETAVVEGSPSREIVRYAEGNDCDLVVMGTHGRGGIDRLLLGSVAEKVVRGSAVPVLTVRIDGDDPPEPATTESAGEETTPGEASTDDAESEATGRT
;
A
#
# COMPACT_ATOMS: atom_id res chain seq x y z
N MET A 1 7.29 2.03 -28.57
CA MET A 1 7.32 3.26 -27.78
C MET A 1 7.25 2.82 -26.33
N THR A 2 8.35 2.89 -25.62
CA THR A 2 8.46 2.51 -24.21
C THR A 2 7.88 3.66 -23.37
N LEU A 3 7.02 3.37 -22.44
CA LEU A 3 6.48 4.35 -21.49
C LEU A 3 7.35 4.42 -20.24
N TYR A 4 7.96 3.32 -19.87
CA TYR A 4 8.84 3.18 -18.73
C TYR A 4 10.18 2.62 -19.18
N ASP A 5 11.26 3.21 -18.70
CA ASP A 5 12.63 2.76 -18.92
C ASP A 5 13.24 2.20 -17.61
N ARG A 6 12.74 2.68 -16.45
CA ARG A 6 13.23 2.26 -15.14
C ARG A 6 12.12 2.22 -14.08
N ILE A 7 11.85 1.06 -13.52
CA ILE A 7 10.77 0.82 -12.56
C ILE A 7 11.38 0.54 -11.18
N LEU A 8 11.02 1.36 -10.17
CA LEU A 8 11.41 1.11 -8.79
C LEU A 8 10.41 0.19 -8.10
N VAL A 9 10.91 -0.83 -7.39
CA VAL A 9 10.11 -1.74 -6.57
C VAL A 9 10.68 -1.79 -5.16
N PRO A 10 10.08 -1.09 -4.20
CA PRO A 10 10.41 -1.30 -2.80
C PRO A 10 9.80 -2.62 -2.31
N THR A 11 10.64 -3.45 -1.69
CA THR A 11 10.23 -4.73 -1.11
C THR A 11 10.56 -4.78 0.38
N ASP A 12 9.71 -5.42 1.16
CA ASP A 12 9.96 -5.75 2.56
C ASP A 12 10.09 -7.26 2.78
N GLY A 13 10.19 -8.05 1.71
CA GLY A 13 10.26 -9.51 1.76
C GLY A 13 8.95 -10.17 2.19
N SER A 14 7.82 -9.45 2.18
CA SER A 14 6.50 -10.05 2.41
C SER A 14 5.96 -10.69 1.13
N ALA A 15 5.08 -11.68 1.26
CA ALA A 15 4.38 -12.27 0.12
C ALA A 15 3.60 -11.25 -0.71
N GLU A 16 3.22 -10.17 -0.07
CA GLU A 16 2.58 -9.01 -0.69
C GLU A 16 3.56 -8.20 -1.51
N GLY A 17 4.77 -7.97 -0.98
CA GLY A 17 5.85 -7.35 -1.72
C GLY A 17 6.24 -8.17 -2.95
N GLU A 18 6.29 -9.49 -2.84
CA GLU A 18 6.63 -10.39 -3.96
C GLU A 18 5.66 -10.28 -5.14
N ARG A 19 4.36 -10.09 -4.89
CA ARG A 19 3.39 -9.86 -5.98
C ARG A 19 3.58 -8.50 -6.66
N ALA A 20 3.95 -7.47 -5.90
CA ALA A 20 4.30 -6.19 -6.51
C ALA A 20 5.55 -6.31 -7.38
N VAL A 21 6.53 -7.09 -6.93
CA VAL A 21 7.73 -7.44 -7.71
C VAL A 21 7.35 -8.17 -8.99
N ALA A 22 6.54 -9.23 -8.90
CA ALA A 22 6.11 -9.98 -10.08
C ALA A 22 5.40 -9.08 -11.11
N HIS A 23 4.50 -8.21 -10.63
CA HIS A 23 3.81 -7.25 -11.50
C HIS A 23 4.76 -6.24 -12.15
N ALA A 24 5.77 -5.78 -11.41
CA ALA A 24 6.78 -4.88 -11.95
C ALA A 24 7.65 -5.56 -13.01
N LEU A 25 8.02 -6.83 -12.81
CA LEU A 25 8.75 -7.62 -13.80
C LEU A 25 7.94 -7.81 -15.08
N ASP A 26 6.63 -8.08 -14.97
CA ASP A 26 5.72 -8.18 -16.12
C ASP A 26 5.68 -6.85 -16.92
N LEU A 27 5.55 -5.72 -16.21
CA LEU A 27 5.59 -4.40 -16.83
C LEU A 27 6.94 -4.12 -17.48
N ALA A 28 8.03 -4.44 -16.80
CA ALA A 28 9.38 -4.26 -17.32
C ALA A 28 9.61 -5.08 -18.59
N ALA A 29 9.16 -6.33 -18.61
CA ALA A 29 9.26 -7.18 -19.79
C ALA A 29 8.51 -6.62 -21.01
N VAL A 30 7.31 -6.04 -20.78
CA VAL A 30 6.51 -5.41 -21.85
C VAL A 30 7.15 -4.12 -22.36
N HIS A 31 7.76 -3.33 -21.48
CA HIS A 31 8.34 -2.05 -21.84
C HIS A 31 9.81 -2.09 -22.21
N GLY A 32 10.51 -3.18 -21.92
CA GLY A 32 11.97 -3.26 -22.03
C GLY A 32 12.66 -2.39 -20.98
N ALA A 33 12.03 -2.23 -19.82
CA ALA A 33 12.53 -1.42 -18.71
C ALA A 33 13.46 -2.25 -17.80
N ALA A 34 14.36 -1.56 -17.09
CA ALA A 34 15.09 -2.15 -15.96
C ALA A 34 14.24 -2.03 -14.67
N VAL A 35 14.44 -2.99 -13.76
CA VAL A 35 13.81 -2.98 -12.43
C VAL A 35 14.88 -2.68 -11.38
N HIS A 36 14.62 -1.66 -10.55
CA HIS A 36 15.41 -1.38 -9.37
C HIS A 36 14.63 -1.87 -8.14
N ALA A 37 15.09 -2.91 -7.48
CA ALA A 37 14.49 -3.41 -6.27
C ALA A 37 15.25 -2.92 -5.04
N ILE A 38 14.55 -2.24 -4.13
CA ILE A 38 15.18 -1.76 -2.90
C ILE A 38 14.52 -2.33 -1.66
N HIS A 39 15.34 -2.69 -0.68
CA HIS A 39 14.91 -2.89 0.70
C HIS A 39 15.35 -1.72 1.56
N VAL A 40 14.43 -1.15 2.34
CA VAL A 40 14.77 -0.03 3.25
C VAL A 40 14.75 -0.52 4.69
N VAL A 41 15.93 -0.51 5.30
CA VAL A 41 16.11 -0.82 6.72
C VAL A 41 15.69 0.39 7.55
N ASP A 42 14.58 0.28 8.28
CA ASP A 42 14.09 1.34 9.17
C ASP A 42 14.88 1.37 10.48
N SER A 43 15.99 2.09 10.48
CA SER A 43 16.85 2.25 11.66
C SER A 43 16.15 2.96 12.82
N ALA A 44 15.13 3.79 12.57
CA ALA A 44 14.38 4.49 13.62
C ALA A 44 13.53 3.52 14.48
N ARG A 45 13.12 2.40 13.91
CA ARG A 45 12.37 1.36 14.62
C ARG A 45 13.15 0.71 15.76
N TYR A 46 14.48 0.79 15.70
CA TYR A 46 15.40 0.18 16.64
C TYR A 46 16.11 1.19 17.56
N ALA A 47 15.99 2.49 17.28
CA ALA A 47 16.62 3.54 18.07
C ALA A 47 16.15 3.63 19.54
N GLY A 48 15.07 2.94 19.91
CA GLY A 48 14.54 2.88 21.26
C GLY A 48 14.86 1.60 22.05
N MET A 49 15.62 0.65 21.47
CA MET A 49 15.99 -0.57 22.19
C MET A 49 17.10 -0.32 23.21
N PRO A 50 17.06 -0.97 24.40
CA PRO A 50 18.11 -0.84 25.40
C PRO A 50 19.47 -1.25 24.82
N MET A 51 20.49 -0.49 25.14
CA MET A 51 21.84 -0.59 24.61
C MET A 51 22.60 -1.89 24.99
N GLU A 52 21.96 -2.78 25.75
CA GLU A 52 22.51 -4.08 26.20
C GLU A 52 22.29 -5.22 25.18
N ALA A 53 21.39 -5.07 24.23
CA ALA A 53 21.36 -5.95 23.08
C ALA A 53 22.45 -5.49 22.11
N SER A 54 23.50 -6.27 21.95
CA SER A 54 24.67 -5.91 21.14
C SER A 54 24.24 -5.42 19.76
N TRP A 55 24.50 -4.16 19.47
CA TRP A 55 24.18 -3.49 18.20
C TRP A 55 24.70 -4.27 16.99
N GLU A 56 25.81 -5.02 17.16
CA GLU A 56 26.36 -5.88 16.12
C GLU A 56 25.39 -7.01 15.74
N GLY A 57 24.79 -7.71 16.69
CA GLY A 57 23.86 -8.82 16.39
C GLY A 57 22.52 -8.36 15.78
N VAL A 58 22.00 -7.20 16.20
CA VAL A 58 20.78 -6.62 15.60
C VAL A 58 21.06 -6.11 14.19
N GLY A 59 22.19 -5.46 13.97
CA GLY A 59 22.61 -4.99 12.65
C GLY A 59 22.81 -6.13 11.64
N GLU A 60 23.38 -7.26 12.10
CA GLU A 60 23.53 -8.46 11.25
C GLU A 60 22.19 -9.11 10.91
N LEU A 61 21.26 -9.21 11.86
CA LEU A 61 19.90 -9.73 11.59
C LEU A 61 19.15 -8.88 10.59
N LEU A 62 19.23 -7.54 10.72
CA LEU A 62 18.56 -6.62 9.81
C LEU A 62 19.13 -6.64 8.40
N ARG A 63 20.44 -6.84 8.28
CA ARG A 63 21.07 -7.03 6.99
C ARG A 63 20.69 -8.37 6.38
N GLY A 64 20.65 -9.44 7.18
CA GLY A 64 20.18 -10.74 6.73
C GLY A 64 18.77 -10.71 6.16
N ASP A 65 17.82 -10.09 6.88
CA ASP A 65 16.44 -9.89 6.41
C ASP A 65 16.39 -9.05 5.11
N ALA A 66 17.28 -8.06 4.98
CA ALA A 66 17.35 -7.21 3.81
C ALA A 66 17.93 -7.95 2.60
N ASP A 67 18.99 -8.73 2.83
CA ASP A 67 19.62 -9.54 1.80
C ASP A 67 18.64 -10.62 1.31
N GLU A 68 17.91 -11.30 2.20
CA GLU A 68 16.86 -12.25 1.82
C GLU A 68 15.76 -11.60 0.97
N ALA A 69 15.37 -10.36 1.30
CA ALA A 69 14.32 -9.66 0.58
C ALA A 69 14.74 -9.29 -0.85
N VAL A 70 16.01 -8.93 -1.06
CA VAL A 70 16.51 -8.60 -2.40
C VAL A 70 16.88 -9.86 -3.20
N ASP A 71 17.39 -10.89 -2.55
CA ASP A 71 17.64 -12.21 -3.15
C ASP A 71 16.35 -12.84 -3.68
N ALA A 72 15.23 -12.68 -2.96
CA ALA A 72 13.92 -13.14 -3.42
C ALA A 72 13.50 -12.45 -4.74
N VAL A 73 13.83 -11.17 -4.92
CA VAL A 73 13.57 -10.45 -6.18
C VAL A 73 14.40 -11.02 -7.31
N GLU A 74 15.68 -11.27 -7.08
CA GLU A 74 16.57 -11.90 -8.08
C GLU A 74 16.06 -13.29 -8.45
N GLY A 75 15.55 -14.05 -7.45
CA GLY A 75 14.92 -15.35 -7.68
C GLY A 75 13.68 -15.26 -8.55
N LEU A 76 12.82 -14.26 -8.34
CA LEU A 76 11.63 -14.02 -9.18
C LEU A 76 11.99 -13.57 -10.60
N ALA A 77 13.06 -12.81 -10.74
CA ALA A 77 13.56 -12.36 -12.04
C ALA A 77 14.29 -13.46 -12.82
N ALA A 78 14.71 -14.53 -12.14
CA ALA A 78 15.42 -15.64 -12.76
C ALA A 78 14.59 -16.28 -13.87
N GLY A 79 15.12 -16.27 -15.10
CA GLY A 79 14.43 -16.78 -16.29
C GLY A 79 13.58 -15.75 -17.03
N THR A 80 13.62 -14.49 -16.62
CA THR A 80 13.13 -13.34 -17.40
C THR A 80 14.30 -12.65 -18.11
N ASP A 81 14.01 -11.91 -19.18
CA ASP A 81 15.00 -11.06 -19.87
C ASP A 81 15.05 -9.63 -19.28
N VAL A 82 14.55 -9.44 -18.05
CA VAL A 82 14.52 -8.15 -17.37
C VAL A 82 15.83 -7.92 -16.62
N ASP A 83 16.41 -6.76 -16.84
CA ASP A 83 17.58 -6.31 -16.06
C ASP A 83 17.14 -5.85 -14.67
N VAL A 84 17.73 -6.43 -13.61
CA VAL A 84 17.36 -6.16 -12.22
C VAL A 84 18.58 -5.70 -11.43
N GLU A 85 18.45 -4.52 -10.84
CA GLU A 85 19.41 -3.99 -9.87
C GLU A 85 18.80 -4.04 -8.46
N THR A 86 19.56 -4.53 -7.49
CA THR A 86 19.12 -4.61 -6.09
C THR A 86 19.93 -3.66 -5.21
N ALA A 87 19.29 -3.07 -4.21
CA ALA A 87 19.98 -2.23 -3.24
C ALA A 87 19.33 -2.30 -1.85
N VAL A 88 20.16 -2.24 -0.81
CA VAL A 88 19.73 -2.07 0.57
C VAL A 88 20.04 -0.62 1.01
N VAL A 89 19.02 0.08 1.51
CA VAL A 89 19.09 1.48 1.92
C VAL A 89 18.69 1.61 3.38
N GLU A 90 19.36 2.46 4.14
CA GLU A 90 19.01 2.73 5.54
C GLU A 90 18.26 4.07 5.66
N GLY A 91 17.19 4.09 6.45
CA GLY A 91 16.45 5.32 6.75
C GLY A 91 14.95 5.12 6.93
N SER A 92 14.20 6.21 6.77
CA SER A 92 12.74 6.17 6.81
C SER A 92 12.19 5.63 5.49
N PRO A 93 11.46 4.50 5.48
CA PRO A 93 11.07 3.81 4.24
C PRO A 93 10.43 4.71 3.19
N SER A 94 9.41 5.47 3.57
CA SER A 94 8.72 6.32 2.59
C SER A 94 9.61 7.42 2.00
N ARG A 95 10.51 7.98 2.81
CA ARG A 95 11.44 9.03 2.36
C ARG A 95 12.50 8.46 1.43
N GLU A 96 13.08 7.33 1.80
CA GLU A 96 14.14 6.72 1.03
C GLU A 96 13.64 6.18 -0.31
N ILE A 97 12.40 5.65 -0.37
CA ILE A 97 11.76 5.22 -1.62
C ILE A 97 11.62 6.41 -2.58
N VAL A 98 11.06 7.53 -2.11
CA VAL A 98 10.89 8.73 -2.94
C VAL A 98 12.24 9.27 -3.39
N ARG A 99 13.20 9.41 -2.47
CA ARG A 99 14.55 9.88 -2.78
C ARG A 99 15.27 9.00 -3.79
N TYR A 100 15.13 7.68 -3.67
CA TYR A 100 15.73 6.72 -4.59
C TYR A 100 15.12 6.83 -5.98
N ALA A 101 13.79 6.92 -6.07
CA ALA A 101 13.08 7.08 -7.34
C ALA A 101 13.55 8.32 -8.11
N GLU A 102 13.64 9.46 -7.42
CA GLU A 102 14.07 10.73 -8.01
C GLU A 102 15.57 10.76 -8.33
N GLY A 103 16.40 10.18 -7.45
CA GLY A 103 17.86 10.20 -7.59
C GLY A 103 18.41 9.23 -8.63
N ASN A 104 17.62 8.23 -9.03
CA ASN A 104 17.99 7.22 -10.02
C ASN A 104 17.14 7.30 -11.29
N ASP A 105 16.46 8.42 -11.53
CA ASP A 105 15.64 8.66 -12.73
C ASP A 105 14.65 7.53 -12.99
N CYS A 106 13.97 7.05 -11.96
CA CYS A 106 12.91 6.05 -12.12
C CYS A 106 11.64 6.71 -12.66
N ASP A 107 10.95 6.01 -13.56
CA ASP A 107 9.74 6.52 -14.25
C ASP A 107 8.46 6.07 -13.57
N LEU A 108 8.54 5.01 -12.76
CA LEU A 108 7.42 4.39 -12.06
C LEU A 108 7.89 3.79 -10.75
N VAL A 109 7.07 3.92 -9.72
CA VAL A 109 7.20 3.13 -8.49
C VAL A 109 6.07 2.10 -8.46
N VAL A 110 6.40 0.82 -8.28
CA VAL A 110 5.43 -0.26 -8.10
C VAL A 110 5.59 -0.84 -6.70
N MET A 111 4.54 -0.82 -5.89
CA MET A 111 4.62 -1.28 -4.51
C MET A 111 3.33 -1.93 -4.01
N GLY A 112 3.43 -2.78 -3.01
CA GLY A 112 2.26 -3.34 -2.33
C GLY A 112 1.44 -2.25 -1.61
N THR A 113 0.16 -2.49 -1.45
CA THR A 113 -0.70 -1.59 -0.64
C THR A 113 -0.41 -1.69 0.85
N HIS A 114 0.11 -2.83 1.31
CA HIS A 114 0.49 -3.11 2.69
C HIS A 114 1.88 -3.74 2.74
N GLY A 115 2.47 -3.81 3.92
CA GLY A 115 3.68 -4.54 4.20
C GLY A 115 3.46 -5.51 5.36
N ARG A 116 4.52 -6.06 5.94
CA ARG A 116 4.53 -7.06 7.04
C ARG A 116 3.60 -6.76 8.23
N GLY A 117 3.12 -5.54 8.41
CA GLY A 117 2.30 -5.12 9.55
C GLY A 117 0.87 -4.72 9.22
N GLY A 118 0.40 -4.90 8.00
CA GLY A 118 -0.93 -4.48 7.58
C GLY A 118 -2.03 -5.42 8.08
N ILE A 119 -2.86 -4.95 9.01
CA ILE A 119 -3.97 -5.71 9.59
C ILE A 119 -5.31 -5.30 8.96
N ASP A 120 -5.42 -4.09 8.44
CA ASP A 120 -6.66 -3.57 7.82
C ASP A 120 -6.56 -3.57 6.29
N ARG A 121 -7.21 -4.54 5.67
CA ARG A 121 -7.25 -4.73 4.21
C ARG A 121 -7.97 -3.60 3.44
N LEU A 122 -8.61 -2.68 4.14
CA LEU A 122 -9.38 -1.59 3.53
C LEU A 122 -8.59 -0.27 3.40
N LEU A 123 -7.48 -0.11 4.11
CA LEU A 123 -6.70 1.12 4.14
C LEU A 123 -5.33 0.93 3.49
N LEU A 124 -4.86 1.93 2.80
CA LEU A 124 -3.51 1.97 2.26
C LEU A 124 -2.51 2.01 3.42
N GLY A 125 -1.48 1.18 3.37
CA GLY A 125 -0.44 1.13 4.39
C GLY A 125 0.30 2.45 4.54
N SER A 126 0.79 2.74 5.75
CA SER A 126 1.39 4.04 6.07
C SER A 126 2.60 4.45 5.22
N VAL A 127 3.37 3.48 4.73
CA VAL A 127 4.49 3.72 3.82
C VAL A 127 3.95 4.04 2.43
N ALA A 128 3.04 3.22 1.92
CA ALA A 128 2.44 3.41 0.59
C ALA A 128 1.69 4.74 0.51
N GLU A 129 0.89 5.10 1.52
CA GLU A 129 0.21 6.40 1.58
C GLU A 129 1.20 7.57 1.47
N LYS A 130 2.30 7.53 2.23
CA LYS A 130 3.31 8.60 2.22
C LYS A 130 4.07 8.67 0.90
N VAL A 131 4.35 7.52 0.27
CA VAL A 131 5.00 7.47 -1.05
C VAL A 131 4.07 8.06 -2.11
N VAL A 132 2.81 7.64 -2.16
CA VAL A 132 1.81 8.17 -3.10
C VAL A 132 1.66 9.69 -2.97
N ARG A 133 1.70 10.22 -1.76
CA ARG A 133 1.58 11.67 -1.53
C ARG A 133 2.85 12.46 -1.82
N GLY A 134 4.01 11.85 -1.65
CA GLY A 134 5.30 12.54 -1.68
C GLY A 134 6.08 12.35 -2.97
N SER A 135 5.72 11.37 -3.80
CA SER A 135 6.44 11.06 -5.02
C SER A 135 6.09 12.04 -6.16
N ALA A 136 7.10 12.52 -6.85
CA ALA A 136 6.96 13.22 -8.11
C ALA A 136 6.80 12.26 -9.30
N VAL A 137 7.12 10.98 -9.08
CA VAL A 137 7.01 9.90 -10.08
C VAL A 137 5.67 9.19 -9.89
N PRO A 138 5.01 8.70 -10.95
CA PRO A 138 3.83 7.85 -10.84
C PRO A 138 4.03 6.67 -9.88
N VAL A 139 3.01 6.37 -9.08
CA VAL A 139 3.03 5.25 -8.14
C VAL A 139 1.89 4.29 -8.45
N LEU A 140 2.23 3.06 -8.77
CA LEU A 140 1.30 1.96 -8.95
C LEU A 140 1.26 1.13 -7.66
N THR A 141 0.10 1.06 -7.03
CA THR A 141 -0.10 0.20 -5.87
C THR A 141 -0.75 -1.11 -6.28
N VAL A 142 -0.11 -2.22 -5.90
CA VAL A 142 -0.60 -3.57 -6.16
C VAL A 142 -1.29 -4.08 -4.90
N ARG A 143 -2.58 -4.36 -5.02
CA ARG A 143 -3.37 -4.91 -3.93
C ARG A 143 -3.37 -6.43 -3.99
N ILE A 144 -3.33 -7.03 -2.81
CA ILE A 144 -3.37 -8.47 -2.65
C ILE A 144 -4.65 -8.82 -1.92
N ASP A 145 -5.76 -8.81 -2.66
CA ASP A 145 -6.96 -9.48 -2.19
C ASP A 145 -7.00 -10.89 -2.78
N GLY A 146 -7.38 -11.84 -1.93
CA GLY A 146 -7.82 -13.13 -2.44
C GLY A 146 -8.97 -12.92 -3.43
N ASP A 147 -9.18 -13.86 -4.33
CA ASP A 147 -10.05 -13.93 -5.50
C ASP A 147 -11.47 -13.28 -5.49
N ASP A 148 -11.76 -12.36 -4.60
CA ASP A 148 -13.02 -11.62 -4.61
C ASP A 148 -12.86 -10.28 -5.33
N PRO A 149 -13.60 -10.06 -6.43
CA PRO A 149 -13.68 -8.75 -7.05
C PRO A 149 -14.23 -7.74 -6.03
N PRO A 150 -13.77 -6.48 -6.02
CA PRO A 150 -14.32 -5.47 -5.12
C PRO A 150 -15.82 -5.37 -5.35
N GLU A 151 -16.62 -5.53 -4.29
CA GLU A 151 -18.05 -5.22 -4.36
C GLU A 151 -18.22 -3.79 -4.89
N PRO A 152 -19.09 -3.59 -5.88
CA PRO A 152 -19.38 -2.25 -6.38
C PRO A 152 -19.86 -1.42 -5.19
N ALA A 153 -19.24 -0.25 -5.01
CA ALA A 153 -19.67 0.69 -3.99
C ALA A 153 -21.17 0.91 -4.15
N THR A 154 -21.96 0.36 -3.24
CA THR A 154 -23.36 0.67 -3.12
C THR A 154 -23.45 2.15 -2.80
N THR A 155 -23.77 2.94 -3.80
CA THR A 155 -24.25 4.30 -3.60
C THR A 155 -25.55 4.16 -2.80
N GLU A 156 -25.48 4.32 -1.49
CA GLU A 156 -26.68 4.60 -0.70
C GLU A 156 -27.30 5.87 -1.25
N SER A 157 -28.36 5.65 -2.00
CA SER A 157 -29.26 6.70 -2.46
C SER A 157 -29.86 7.36 -1.22
N ALA A 158 -29.30 8.49 -0.82
CA ALA A 158 -29.98 9.42 0.04
C ALA A 158 -31.16 10.00 -0.73
N GLY A 159 -32.36 9.74 -0.26
CA GLY A 159 -33.55 10.42 -0.78
C GLY A 159 -34.81 9.63 -0.66
N GLU A 160 -35.33 9.48 0.54
CA GLU A 160 -36.77 9.31 0.71
C GLU A 160 -37.34 10.51 1.43
N GLU A 161 -37.82 11.38 0.60
CA GLU A 161 -38.58 12.58 0.86
C GLU A 161 -39.92 12.20 1.47
N THR A 162 -40.06 12.40 2.78
CA THR A 162 -41.36 12.29 3.47
C THR A 162 -42.18 13.53 3.17
N THR A 163 -43.14 13.37 2.29
CA THR A 163 -44.26 14.29 2.05
C THR A 163 -45.13 14.38 3.31
N PRO A 164 -45.50 15.59 3.81
CA PRO A 164 -46.50 15.73 4.85
C PRO A 164 -47.89 15.61 4.24
N GLY A 165 -48.57 14.50 4.53
CA GLY A 165 -49.99 14.30 4.22
C GLY A 165 -50.91 15.00 5.19
N GLU A 166 -51.83 15.67 4.61
CA GLU A 166 -52.96 16.48 4.97
C GLU A 166 -53.70 16.13 6.27
N ALA A 167 -54.09 17.25 6.91
CA ALA A 167 -55.10 17.31 7.92
C ALA A 167 -56.46 16.84 7.39
N SER A 168 -57.12 15.98 8.13
CA SER A 168 -58.55 15.81 8.06
C SER A 168 -59.16 16.01 9.44
N THR A 169 -59.89 17.10 9.53
CA THR A 169 -60.89 17.44 10.56
C THR A 169 -62.08 16.52 10.39
N ASP A 170 -62.54 15.97 11.48
CA ASP A 170 -64.02 15.78 11.74
C ASP A 170 -64.21 15.46 13.24
N ASP A 171 -64.80 16.30 13.89
CA ASP A 171 -66.07 16.62 14.47
C ASP A 171 -66.71 15.50 15.34
N ALA A 172 -67.29 16.02 16.38
CA ALA A 172 -68.42 15.56 17.17
C ALA A 172 -68.13 14.93 18.54
N GLU A 173 -68.35 15.81 19.47
CA GLU A 173 -69.46 15.80 20.45
C GLU A 173 -69.57 14.61 21.41
N SER A 174 -69.69 15.01 22.58
CA SER A 174 -70.77 14.70 23.57
C SER A 174 -70.33 14.18 24.93
N GLU A 175 -70.65 15.04 25.85
CA GLU A 175 -71.32 14.82 27.13
C GLU A 175 -70.70 13.85 28.17
N ALA A 176 -70.43 14.44 29.21
CA ALA A 176 -71.27 14.74 30.42
C ALA A 176 -71.02 13.79 31.59
N THR A 177 -70.91 14.44 32.74
CA THR A 177 -71.43 14.03 34.06
C THR A 177 -70.55 13.04 34.84
N GLY A 178 -70.03 13.39 35.94
CA GLY A 178 -70.62 13.71 37.20
C GLY A 178 -69.80 13.19 38.36
N ARG A 179 -69.68 14.04 39.31
CA ARG A 179 -69.71 13.76 40.76
C ARG A 179 -68.83 12.61 41.29
N THR A 180 -67.98 12.87 42.20
CA THR A 180 -68.17 13.34 43.55
C THR A 180 -66.80 13.76 44.12
#